data_ef3d442b612c8eb2e09603d6cb0bdb65
#
_entry.id   ef3d442b612c8eb2e09603d6cb0bdb65
#
_cell.length_a   1.000
_cell.length_b   1.000
_cell.length_c   1.000
_cell.angle_alpha   90.00
_cell.angle_beta   90.00
_cell.angle_gamma   90.00
#
_symmetry.space_group_name_H-M   'P 1'
#
loop_
_entity.id
_entity.type
_entity.pdbx_description
1 polymer ?
#
loop_
_entity_poly.entity_id
_entity_poly.type
_entity_poly.pdbx_seq_one_letter_code
_entity_poly.pdbx_strand_id
1 'polypeptide(L)'
;MDLKNLPKSGLNLLSASSWRLPNFIICGGMKCGTTSLHCILNQHPQIFISEIEPHFFTIDDIEQNPEFFLKTKKEWPSWNFEENFQEYIPWYANFFNRAQENQLIGEDCVSYLSSTKAAERIVALIPDVKLIFMLRDPLARTYSQYWHWVKTNRAIYSFEDTLQFSPGHLIQRSFYRQHLETYFSFVSREQIKIIIFEEFVSNVQKTVNEVCDFLGLKESIDVSQTDTHINKALVPRNLKLQLLFNSILKTNISGRKYMSHHLPNSNPENYPYRLSLMNRWFQQVNLTSKKEYPPMKVETRQFLEGLFFTKNKGLSDLIGICLGQFWPCMQKD
;
A
#
# COMPACT_ATOMS: atom_id res chain seq x y z
N MET A 1 -14.23 16.94 14.25
CA MET A 1 -15.38 16.02 14.47
C MET A 1 -15.10 15.29 15.77
N ASP A 2 -15.97 15.38 16.73
CA ASP A 2 -15.70 14.90 18.10
C ASP A 2 -15.72 13.38 18.15
N LEU A 3 -14.60 12.75 18.55
CA LEU A 3 -14.39 11.30 18.73
C LEU A 3 -15.38 10.62 19.69
N LYS A 4 -16.26 11.39 20.35
CA LYS A 4 -17.24 10.91 21.33
C LYS A 4 -18.52 10.33 20.71
N ASN A 5 -18.67 10.36 19.38
CA ASN A 5 -19.90 10.00 18.70
C ASN A 5 -19.80 8.80 17.72
N LEU A 6 -18.74 7.99 17.82
CA LEU A 6 -18.77 6.66 17.19
C LEU A 6 -19.89 5.85 17.87
N PRO A 7 -20.72 5.13 17.12
CA PRO A 7 -21.79 4.34 17.72
C PRO A 7 -21.16 3.30 18.64
N LYS A 8 -21.25 3.52 19.96
CA LYS A 8 -20.79 2.58 21.01
C LYS A 8 -21.38 1.17 20.82
N SER A 9 -22.37 1.00 19.98
CA SER A 9 -22.99 -0.27 19.64
C SER A 9 -22.11 -1.21 18.81
N GLY A 10 -21.18 -0.71 17.97
CA GLY A 10 -20.26 -1.55 17.21
C GLY A 10 -19.10 -2.08 18.05
N LEU A 11 -18.57 -1.25 18.94
CA LEU A 11 -17.43 -1.58 19.81
C LEU A 11 -17.77 -2.62 20.90
N ASN A 12 -19.01 -2.61 21.41
CA ASN A 12 -19.43 -3.58 22.44
C ASN A 12 -19.64 -5.02 21.90
N LEU A 13 -19.76 -5.20 20.58
CA LEU A 13 -19.89 -6.53 19.98
C LEU A 13 -18.55 -7.22 19.76
N LEU A 14 -17.45 -6.47 19.71
CA LEU A 14 -16.10 -7.03 19.56
C LEU A 14 -15.54 -7.62 20.87
N SER A 15 -15.96 -7.10 22.02
CA SER A 15 -15.60 -7.66 23.32
C SER A 15 -16.21 -9.05 23.60
N ALA A 16 -17.19 -9.46 22.81
CA ALA A 16 -17.89 -10.73 22.92
C ALA A 16 -17.52 -11.76 21.84
N SER A 17 -16.77 -11.38 20.81
CA SER A 17 -16.40 -12.27 19.71
C SER A 17 -14.90 -12.57 19.70
N SER A 18 -14.55 -13.84 19.63
CA SER A 18 -13.18 -14.36 19.54
C SER A 18 -12.56 -14.17 18.13
N TRP A 19 -12.78 -13.02 17.50
CA TRP A 19 -12.15 -12.75 16.20
C TRP A 19 -10.64 -12.62 16.35
N ARG A 20 -9.91 -13.31 15.50
CA ARG A 20 -8.46 -13.13 15.38
C ARG A 20 -8.20 -11.93 14.48
N LEU A 21 -7.62 -10.88 15.04
CA LEU A 21 -7.32 -9.64 14.36
C LEU A 21 -5.80 -9.38 14.38
N PRO A 22 -5.26 -8.50 13.51
CA PRO A 22 -3.84 -8.21 13.45
C PRO A 22 -3.29 -7.63 14.76
N ASN A 23 -2.11 -8.10 15.18
CA ASN A 23 -1.29 -7.47 16.22
C ASN A 23 -0.49 -6.29 15.68
N PHE A 24 -0.15 -6.35 14.38
CA PHE A 24 0.52 -5.27 13.68
C PHE A 24 0.05 -5.14 12.23
N ILE A 25 0.19 -3.94 11.67
CA ILE A 25 -0.20 -3.64 10.28
C ILE A 25 0.95 -2.89 9.58
N ILE A 26 1.39 -3.38 8.42
CA ILE A 26 2.24 -2.65 7.49
C ILE A 26 1.31 -1.75 6.66
N CYS A 27 1.16 -0.49 7.08
CA CYS A 27 0.17 0.44 6.53
C CYS A 27 0.57 1.11 5.20
N GLY A 28 1.64 0.67 4.59
CA GLY A 28 2.18 1.28 3.39
C GLY A 28 3.49 2.04 3.70
N GLY A 29 4.04 2.94 2.84
CA GLY A 29 3.46 3.52 1.61
C GLY A 29 3.58 2.62 0.39
N MET A 30 2.65 2.82 -0.50
CA MET A 30 2.68 2.15 -1.78
C MET A 30 3.97 2.45 -2.55
N LYS A 31 4.65 1.42 -3.09
CA LYS A 31 5.95 1.50 -3.77
C LYS A 31 7.15 1.85 -2.87
N CYS A 32 7.02 1.63 -1.57
CA CYS A 32 8.06 1.86 -0.57
C CYS A 32 8.72 0.56 -0.06
N GLY A 33 8.48 -0.61 -0.68
CA GLY A 33 9.14 -1.86 -0.32
C GLY A 33 8.37 -2.73 0.68
N THR A 34 7.11 -2.46 0.95
CA THR A 34 6.27 -3.23 1.90
C THR A 34 6.24 -4.71 1.58
N THR A 35 6.12 -5.09 0.30
CA THR A 35 6.14 -6.50 -0.13
C THR A 35 7.44 -7.21 0.28
N SER A 36 8.59 -6.54 0.19
CA SER A 36 9.87 -7.12 0.62
C SER A 36 9.90 -7.32 2.13
N LEU A 37 9.47 -6.31 2.90
CA LEU A 37 9.36 -6.42 4.36
C LEU A 37 8.37 -7.53 4.76
N HIS A 38 7.20 -7.59 4.14
CA HIS A 38 6.20 -8.64 4.33
C HIS A 38 6.82 -10.04 4.13
N CYS A 39 7.45 -10.26 2.98
CA CYS A 39 8.05 -11.57 2.65
C CYS A 39 9.16 -11.96 3.61
N ILE A 40 9.94 -11.01 4.12
CA ILE A 40 10.98 -11.27 5.12
C ILE A 40 10.32 -11.62 6.47
N LEU A 41 9.42 -10.78 6.96
CA LEU A 41 8.77 -10.99 8.25
C LEU A 41 7.98 -12.30 8.30
N ASN A 42 7.33 -12.68 7.20
CA ASN A 42 6.55 -13.92 7.13
C ASN A 42 7.41 -15.21 7.14
N GLN A 43 8.76 -15.08 7.13
CA GLN A 43 9.68 -16.20 7.38
C GLN A 43 9.92 -16.46 8.86
N HIS A 44 9.55 -15.53 9.73
CA HIS A 44 9.71 -15.70 11.17
C HIS A 44 8.69 -16.71 11.72
N PRO A 45 9.11 -17.74 12.48
CA PRO A 45 8.21 -18.79 12.97
C PRO A 45 7.07 -18.28 13.86
N GLN A 46 7.29 -17.14 14.53
CA GLN A 46 6.30 -16.49 15.40
C GLN A 46 5.50 -15.39 14.69
N ILE A 47 5.57 -15.26 13.37
CA ILE A 47 4.80 -14.29 12.59
C ILE A 47 3.93 -15.03 11.57
N PHE A 48 2.72 -14.55 11.37
CA PHE A 48 1.85 -14.89 10.26
C PHE A 48 1.35 -13.60 9.63
N ILE A 49 1.55 -13.41 8.33
CA ILE A 49 0.98 -12.30 7.57
C ILE A 49 0.11 -12.88 6.46
N SER A 50 -1.11 -12.34 6.29
CA SER A 50 -1.99 -12.74 5.20
C SER A 50 -1.34 -12.44 3.84
N GLU A 51 -1.39 -13.40 2.91
CA GLU A 51 -0.87 -13.24 1.54
C GLU A 51 -1.65 -12.19 0.71
N ILE A 52 -2.85 -11.85 1.17
CA ILE A 52 -3.77 -10.93 0.47
C ILE A 52 -3.87 -9.64 1.28
N GLU A 53 -3.75 -8.51 0.61
CA GLU A 53 -4.07 -7.18 1.17
C GLU A 53 -5.59 -7.03 1.27
N PRO A 54 -6.22 -7.04 2.45
CA PRO A 54 -7.69 -7.08 2.54
C PRO A 54 -8.36 -5.75 2.23
N HIS A 55 -7.66 -4.63 2.34
CA HIS A 55 -8.22 -3.27 2.19
C HIS A 55 -9.45 -2.99 3.07
N PHE A 56 -9.60 -3.71 4.18
CA PHE A 56 -10.79 -3.69 5.03
C PHE A 56 -11.14 -2.28 5.52
N PHE A 57 -10.16 -1.54 6.08
CA PHE A 57 -10.40 -0.20 6.62
C PHE A 57 -10.59 0.88 5.54
N THR A 58 -10.38 0.54 4.28
CA THR A 58 -10.56 1.44 3.12
C THR A 58 -11.51 0.88 2.06
N ILE A 59 -12.37 -0.09 2.41
CA ILE A 59 -13.24 -0.78 1.46
C ILE A 59 -14.20 0.18 0.74
N ASP A 60 -14.65 1.23 1.42
CA ASP A 60 -15.54 2.27 0.91
C ASP A 60 -14.82 3.58 0.54
N ASP A 61 -13.49 3.54 0.44
CA ASP A 61 -12.66 4.70 0.10
C ASP A 61 -12.33 4.69 -1.40
N ILE A 62 -13.13 5.41 -2.20
CA ILE A 62 -12.96 5.50 -3.64
C ILE A 62 -11.64 6.17 -4.05
N GLU A 63 -11.10 7.06 -3.21
CA GLU A 63 -9.82 7.71 -3.46
C GLU A 63 -8.65 6.73 -3.32
N GLN A 64 -8.77 5.74 -2.45
CA GLN A 64 -7.74 4.74 -2.25
C GLN A 64 -7.92 3.53 -3.17
N ASN A 65 -9.15 3.09 -3.38
CA ASN A 65 -9.50 1.87 -4.10
C ASN A 65 -10.56 2.13 -5.20
N PRO A 66 -10.28 2.98 -6.20
CA PRO A 66 -11.26 3.30 -7.25
C PRO A 66 -11.72 2.07 -8.04
N GLU A 67 -10.90 1.02 -8.09
CA GLU A 67 -11.24 -0.26 -8.72
C GLU A 67 -12.37 -1.02 -8.02
N PHE A 68 -12.65 -0.74 -6.74
CA PHE A 68 -13.79 -1.35 -6.03
C PHE A 68 -15.13 -0.74 -6.46
N PHE A 69 -15.08 0.43 -7.10
CA PHE A 69 -16.25 1.18 -7.55
C PHE A 69 -16.47 1.09 -9.06
N LEU A 70 -15.87 0.11 -9.73
CA LEU A 70 -16.11 -0.08 -11.16
C LEU A 70 -17.55 -0.49 -11.41
N LYS A 71 -18.23 0.29 -12.25
CA LYS A 71 -19.63 0.03 -12.66
C LYS A 71 -19.75 -1.37 -13.27
N THR A 72 -20.63 -2.18 -12.72
CA THR A 72 -21.10 -3.41 -13.37
C THR A 72 -22.09 -3.06 -14.47
N LYS A 73 -22.65 -4.05 -15.18
CA LYS A 73 -23.49 -3.81 -16.38
C LYS A 73 -24.61 -2.76 -16.19
N LYS A 74 -25.12 -2.57 -14.97
CA LYS A 74 -26.26 -1.68 -14.68
C LYS A 74 -26.03 -0.75 -13.48
N GLU A 75 -25.21 -1.12 -12.49
CA GLU A 75 -25.16 -0.49 -11.18
C GLU A 75 -23.73 -0.14 -10.78
N TRP A 76 -23.60 0.94 -10.02
CA TRP A 76 -22.38 1.27 -9.30
C TRP A 76 -22.36 0.48 -7.99
N PRO A 77 -21.24 -0.16 -7.61
CA PRO A 77 -21.13 -0.76 -6.28
C PRO A 77 -21.30 0.32 -5.20
N SER A 78 -22.00 -0.04 -4.15
CA SER A 78 -22.13 0.78 -2.95
C SER A 78 -21.49 0.04 -1.79
N TRP A 79 -20.40 0.61 -1.25
CA TRP A 79 -19.71 0.10 -0.08
C TRP A 79 -19.92 1.08 1.06
N ASN A 80 -20.30 0.58 2.23
CA ASN A 80 -20.43 1.38 3.45
C ASN A 80 -19.85 0.57 4.61
N PHE A 81 -18.69 1.01 5.10
CA PHE A 81 -17.95 0.31 6.16
C PHE A 81 -18.81 0.23 7.44
N GLU A 82 -19.39 1.34 7.84
CA GLU A 82 -20.12 1.45 9.10
C GLU A 82 -21.43 0.63 9.07
N GLU A 83 -22.21 0.75 8.01
CA GLU A 83 -23.50 0.05 7.86
C GLU A 83 -23.32 -1.46 7.69
N ASN A 84 -22.29 -1.89 6.97
CA ASN A 84 -22.06 -3.30 6.66
C ASN A 84 -20.96 -3.95 7.52
N PHE A 85 -20.55 -3.30 8.61
CA PHE A 85 -19.47 -3.79 9.46
C PHE A 85 -19.66 -5.24 9.93
N GLN A 86 -20.87 -5.61 10.34
CA GLN A 86 -21.19 -6.96 10.81
C GLN A 86 -21.07 -8.04 9.73
N GLU A 87 -21.26 -7.67 8.49
CA GLU A 87 -21.04 -8.55 7.33
C GLU A 87 -19.56 -8.64 6.97
N TYR A 88 -18.83 -7.52 7.09
CA TYR A 88 -17.43 -7.45 6.65
C TYR A 88 -16.44 -8.03 7.66
N ILE A 89 -16.71 -7.95 8.97
CA ILE A 89 -15.76 -8.39 10.00
C ILE A 89 -15.46 -9.90 9.96
N PRO A 90 -16.44 -10.81 9.76
CA PRO A 90 -16.15 -12.23 9.59
C PRO A 90 -15.28 -12.51 8.36
N TRP A 91 -15.55 -11.81 7.26
CA TRP A 91 -14.75 -11.90 6.05
C TRP A 91 -13.32 -11.43 6.29
N TYR A 92 -13.13 -10.32 6.99
CA TYR A 92 -11.81 -9.80 7.34
C TYR A 92 -11.04 -10.75 8.26
N ALA A 93 -11.66 -11.21 9.33
CA ALA A 93 -11.05 -12.14 10.29
C ALA A 93 -10.63 -13.47 9.63
N ASN A 94 -11.33 -13.91 8.58
CA ASN A 94 -11.01 -15.14 7.86
C ASN A 94 -9.62 -15.13 7.20
N PHE A 95 -9.05 -13.96 6.89
CA PHE A 95 -7.68 -13.86 6.37
C PHE A 95 -6.63 -14.32 7.37
N PHE A 96 -6.95 -14.36 8.66
CA PHE A 96 -6.04 -14.67 9.75
C PHE A 96 -6.27 -16.05 10.38
N ASN A 97 -7.25 -16.81 9.92
CA ASN A 97 -7.62 -18.12 10.48
C ASN A 97 -6.51 -19.17 10.41
N ARG A 98 -5.53 -18.99 9.50
CA ARG A 98 -4.39 -19.90 9.31
C ARG A 98 -3.25 -19.64 10.31
N ALA A 99 -3.29 -18.51 11.04
CA ALA A 99 -2.29 -18.20 12.05
C ALA A 99 -2.35 -19.21 13.22
N GLN A 100 -1.19 -19.61 13.74
CA GLN A 100 -1.10 -20.45 14.93
C GLN A 100 -1.31 -19.61 16.21
N GLU A 101 -1.60 -20.25 17.34
CA GLU A 101 -1.90 -19.55 18.60
C GLU A 101 -0.73 -18.70 19.13
N ASN A 102 0.51 -19.16 18.87
CA ASN A 102 1.74 -18.49 19.32
C ASN A 102 2.31 -17.50 18.30
N GLN A 103 1.62 -17.23 17.21
CA GLN A 103 2.07 -16.29 16.18
C GLN A 103 1.46 -14.90 16.38
N LEU A 104 2.28 -13.87 16.17
CA LEU A 104 1.82 -12.51 15.93
C LEU A 104 1.16 -12.45 14.54
N ILE A 105 -0.03 -11.93 14.50
CA ILE A 105 -0.79 -11.76 13.26
C ILE A 105 -0.45 -10.40 12.66
N GLY A 106 0.00 -10.40 11.41
CA GLY A 106 0.26 -9.22 10.61
C GLY A 106 -0.70 -9.05 9.45
N GLU A 107 -0.89 -7.82 9.05
CA GLU A 107 -1.53 -7.42 7.81
C GLU A 107 -0.59 -6.52 7.01
N ASP A 108 -0.61 -6.59 5.68
CA ASP A 108 0.03 -5.61 4.78
C ASP A 108 -1.06 -4.97 3.93
N CYS A 109 -1.20 -3.64 3.99
CA CYS A 109 -2.15 -2.91 3.17
C CYS A 109 -1.66 -1.51 2.83
N VAL A 110 -1.21 -1.34 1.60
CA VAL A 110 -0.55 -0.11 1.11
C VAL A 110 -1.49 1.10 0.97
N SER A 111 -2.80 0.91 1.03
CA SER A 111 -3.78 2.00 0.91
C SER A 111 -4.02 2.75 2.22
N TYR A 112 -3.64 2.18 3.38
CA TYR A 112 -3.99 2.75 4.68
C TYR A 112 -3.29 4.07 4.97
N LEU A 113 -1.97 4.17 4.69
CA LEU A 113 -1.21 5.40 4.97
C LEU A 113 -1.90 6.66 4.43
N SER A 114 -2.43 6.60 3.21
CA SER A 114 -2.98 7.79 2.53
C SER A 114 -4.49 7.96 2.69
N SER A 115 -5.16 7.06 3.42
CA SER A 115 -6.59 7.18 3.72
C SER A 115 -6.83 8.06 4.93
N THR A 116 -7.80 8.96 4.84
CA THR A 116 -8.26 9.78 5.96
C THR A 116 -9.15 9.01 6.93
N LYS A 117 -9.68 7.85 6.52
CA LYS A 117 -10.60 7.02 7.30
C LYS A 117 -9.89 5.89 8.05
N ALA A 118 -8.80 5.35 7.47
CA ALA A 118 -8.17 4.14 7.98
C ALA A 118 -7.63 4.29 9.41
N ALA A 119 -6.98 5.40 9.73
CA ALA A 119 -6.39 5.62 11.06
C ALA A 119 -7.43 5.51 12.18
N GLU A 120 -8.56 6.20 12.04
CA GLU A 120 -9.65 6.20 13.01
C GLU A 120 -10.26 4.78 13.17
N ARG A 121 -10.54 4.12 12.04
CA ARG A 121 -11.15 2.79 12.02
C ARG A 121 -10.24 1.70 12.60
N ILE A 122 -8.95 1.78 12.31
CA ILE A 122 -7.94 0.86 12.86
C ILE A 122 -7.92 0.95 14.39
N VAL A 123 -7.79 2.15 14.92
CA VAL A 123 -7.72 2.37 16.38
C VAL A 123 -9.03 2.01 17.08
N ALA A 124 -10.15 2.31 16.43
CA ALA A 124 -11.46 1.96 16.99
C ALA A 124 -11.67 0.44 17.09
N LEU A 125 -11.11 -0.33 16.16
CA LEU A 125 -11.25 -1.79 16.14
C LEU A 125 -10.13 -2.50 16.90
N ILE A 126 -8.88 -2.02 16.79
CA ILE A 126 -7.68 -2.66 17.31
C ILE A 126 -6.81 -1.61 18.03
N PRO A 127 -7.19 -1.16 19.24
CA PRO A 127 -6.55 -0.03 19.91
C PRO A 127 -5.06 -0.26 20.26
N ASP A 128 -4.64 -1.51 20.46
CA ASP A 128 -3.27 -1.87 20.83
C ASP A 128 -2.40 -2.28 19.62
N VAL A 129 -2.89 -2.10 18.39
CA VAL A 129 -2.18 -2.48 17.16
C VAL A 129 -0.88 -1.70 16.98
N LYS A 130 0.17 -2.39 16.53
CA LYS A 130 1.42 -1.75 16.12
C LYS A 130 1.39 -1.43 14.62
N LEU A 131 1.73 -0.20 14.25
CA LEU A 131 1.69 0.29 12.87
C LEU A 131 3.10 0.48 12.32
N ILE A 132 3.35 -0.05 11.14
CA ILE A 132 4.63 0.10 10.43
C ILE A 132 4.39 0.87 9.14
N PHE A 133 5.07 2.01 8.99
CA PHE A 133 5.05 2.82 7.79
C PHE A 133 6.40 2.78 7.10
N MET A 134 6.41 2.41 5.82
CA MET A 134 7.61 2.52 4.98
C MET A 134 7.49 3.75 4.09
N LEU A 135 8.44 4.65 4.18
CA LEU A 135 8.51 5.86 3.37
C LEU A 135 9.68 5.76 2.40
N ARG A 136 9.56 6.38 1.25
CA ARG A 136 10.57 6.42 0.20
C ARG A 136 10.69 7.83 -0.35
N ASP A 137 11.83 8.19 -0.93
CA ASP A 137 11.94 9.45 -1.69
C ASP A 137 10.64 9.70 -2.49
N PRO A 138 9.92 10.79 -2.24
CA PRO A 138 8.61 11.06 -2.83
C PRO A 138 8.62 11.03 -4.36
N LEU A 139 9.70 11.51 -4.96
CA LEU A 139 9.89 11.52 -6.41
C LEU A 139 10.08 10.11 -6.96
N ALA A 140 10.98 9.34 -6.36
CA ALA A 140 11.25 7.95 -6.75
C ALA A 140 10.01 7.05 -6.55
N ARG A 141 9.25 7.25 -5.44
CA ARG A 141 8.00 6.57 -5.19
C ARG A 141 6.97 6.86 -6.27
N THR A 142 6.76 8.15 -6.60
CA THR A 142 5.79 8.61 -7.60
C THR A 142 6.13 8.03 -8.97
N TYR A 143 7.40 8.07 -9.36
CA TYR A 143 7.84 7.52 -10.64
C TYR A 143 7.71 5.98 -10.69
N SER A 144 8.05 5.30 -9.60
CA SER A 144 7.83 3.85 -9.46
C SER A 144 6.34 3.47 -9.56
N GLN A 145 5.44 4.32 -9.06
CA GLN A 145 3.99 4.12 -9.17
C GLN A 145 3.52 4.22 -10.63
N TYR A 146 4.00 5.19 -11.39
CA TYR A 146 3.67 5.31 -12.80
C TYR A 146 4.10 4.05 -13.58
N TRP A 147 5.34 3.58 -13.40
CA TRP A 147 5.81 2.38 -14.07
C TRP A 147 5.06 1.12 -13.64
N HIS A 148 4.62 1.08 -12.40
CA HIS A 148 3.71 0.02 -11.95
C HIS A 148 2.37 0.08 -12.71
N TRP A 149 1.81 1.25 -12.91
CA TRP A 149 0.59 1.41 -13.71
C TRP A 149 0.79 1.04 -15.18
N VAL A 150 1.93 1.37 -15.77
CA VAL A 150 2.27 0.93 -17.13
C VAL A 150 2.24 -0.58 -17.24
N LYS A 151 2.87 -1.28 -16.32
CA LYS A 151 2.95 -2.75 -16.30
C LYS A 151 1.61 -3.43 -15.98
N THR A 152 0.73 -2.78 -15.20
CA THR A 152 -0.56 -3.35 -14.76
C THR A 152 -1.75 -2.88 -15.61
N ASN A 153 -1.50 -2.33 -16.79
CA ASN A 153 -2.50 -1.82 -17.73
C ASN A 153 -3.36 -0.66 -17.21
N ARG A 154 -2.88 0.09 -16.22
CA ARG A 154 -3.57 1.25 -15.62
C ARG A 154 -3.15 2.58 -16.25
N ALA A 155 -1.89 2.73 -16.67
CA ALA A 155 -1.44 3.92 -17.38
C ALA A 155 -1.79 3.85 -18.86
N ILE A 156 -2.43 4.91 -19.38
CA ILE A 156 -2.77 5.09 -20.79
C ILE A 156 -2.13 6.34 -21.40
N TYR A 157 -1.50 7.15 -20.56
CA TYR A 157 -0.81 8.39 -20.92
C TYR A 157 0.68 8.31 -20.58
N SER A 158 1.48 9.20 -21.15
CA SER A 158 2.87 9.43 -20.71
C SER A 158 2.90 9.85 -19.23
N PHE A 159 4.09 9.86 -18.63
CA PHE A 159 4.21 10.29 -17.22
C PHE A 159 3.74 11.74 -17.05
N GLU A 160 4.19 12.62 -17.92
CA GLU A 160 3.84 14.05 -17.91
C GLU A 160 2.34 14.27 -18.15
N ASP A 161 1.75 13.58 -19.13
CA ASP A 161 0.31 13.68 -19.37
C ASP A 161 -0.49 13.10 -18.20
N THR A 162 0.00 12.04 -17.55
CA THR A 162 -0.64 11.51 -16.34
C THR A 162 -0.61 12.52 -15.20
N LEU A 163 0.51 13.26 -15.03
CA LEU A 163 0.60 14.35 -14.06
C LEU A 163 -0.36 15.50 -14.37
N GLN A 164 -0.62 15.77 -15.65
CA GLN A 164 -1.51 16.83 -16.07
C GLN A 164 -3.00 16.45 -15.95
N PHE A 165 -3.37 15.24 -16.37
CA PHE A 165 -4.78 14.84 -16.51
C PHE A 165 -5.31 14.00 -15.35
N SER A 166 -4.46 13.33 -14.57
CA SER A 166 -4.86 12.46 -13.47
C SER A 166 -3.78 12.38 -12.37
N PRO A 167 -3.40 13.52 -11.77
CA PRO A 167 -2.29 13.58 -10.82
C PRO A 167 -2.58 12.86 -9.48
N GLY A 168 -3.84 12.88 -9.01
CA GLY A 168 -4.24 12.55 -7.65
C GLY A 168 -3.48 11.37 -7.02
N HIS A 169 -3.85 10.15 -7.37
CA HIS A 169 -3.21 8.94 -6.82
C HIS A 169 -1.70 8.83 -7.08
N LEU A 170 -1.20 9.54 -8.10
CA LEU A 170 0.21 9.48 -8.45
C LEU A 170 1.05 10.27 -7.45
N ILE A 171 0.61 11.49 -7.09
CA ILE A 171 1.40 12.41 -6.26
C ILE A 171 0.95 12.49 -4.80
N GLN A 172 -0.37 12.45 -4.52
CA GLN A 172 -0.90 12.66 -3.17
C GLN A 172 -0.39 11.63 -2.16
N ARG A 173 -0.20 10.38 -2.58
CA ARG A 173 0.37 9.33 -1.72
C ARG A 173 1.81 9.59 -1.27
N SER A 174 2.46 10.62 -1.82
CA SER A 174 3.78 11.11 -1.39
C SER A 174 3.70 12.34 -0.47
N PHE A 175 2.52 12.77 -0.06
CA PHE A 175 2.35 13.87 0.91
C PHE A 175 2.39 13.30 2.34
N TYR A 176 3.50 12.69 2.69
CA TYR A 176 3.66 11.89 3.91
C TYR A 176 3.38 12.67 5.19
N ARG A 177 3.78 13.95 5.25
CA ARG A 177 3.56 14.78 6.43
C ARG A 177 2.09 14.78 6.82
N GLN A 178 1.21 15.16 5.89
CA GLN A 178 -0.23 15.23 6.12
C GLN A 178 -0.80 13.87 6.57
N HIS A 179 -0.36 12.77 5.94
CA HIS A 179 -0.83 11.43 6.26
C HIS A 179 -0.39 11.00 7.67
N LEU A 180 0.87 11.22 8.02
CA LEU A 180 1.39 10.86 9.33
C LEU A 180 0.85 11.76 10.46
N GLU A 181 0.62 13.05 10.21
CA GLU A 181 -0.07 13.92 11.16
C GLU A 181 -1.44 13.36 11.53
N THR A 182 -2.19 12.80 10.56
CA THR A 182 -3.46 12.11 10.82
C THR A 182 -3.25 10.92 11.76
N TYR A 183 -2.29 10.04 11.47
CA TYR A 183 -2.03 8.88 12.34
C TYR A 183 -1.57 9.28 13.74
N PHE A 184 -0.70 10.27 13.88
CA PHE A 184 -0.23 10.75 15.18
C PHE A 184 -1.33 11.43 16.03
N SER A 185 -2.45 11.81 15.41
CA SER A 185 -3.61 12.31 16.16
C SER A 185 -4.48 11.20 16.77
N PHE A 186 -4.36 9.97 16.30
CA PHE A 186 -5.15 8.82 16.77
C PHE A 186 -4.33 7.77 17.53
N VAL A 187 -3.04 7.64 17.21
CA VAL A 187 -2.18 6.52 17.65
C VAL A 187 -0.99 7.07 18.45
N SER A 188 -0.66 6.43 19.56
CA SER A 188 0.52 6.82 20.34
C SER A 188 1.82 6.56 19.56
N ARG A 189 2.84 7.37 19.85
CA ARG A 189 4.12 7.30 19.13
C ARG A 189 4.79 5.94 19.25
N GLU A 190 4.65 5.30 20.39
CA GLU A 190 5.23 4.00 20.72
C GLU A 190 4.63 2.85 19.92
N GLN A 191 3.42 3.05 19.37
CA GLN A 191 2.76 2.07 18.51
C GLN A 191 3.14 2.23 17.03
N ILE A 192 3.96 3.24 16.68
CA ILE A 192 4.31 3.56 15.30
C ILE A 192 5.80 3.38 15.04
N LYS A 193 6.15 2.51 14.09
CA LYS A 193 7.49 2.38 13.50
C LYS A 193 7.52 2.96 12.10
N ILE A 194 8.45 3.89 11.87
CA ILE A 194 8.69 4.46 10.54
C ILE A 194 10.01 3.90 10.01
N ILE A 195 10.00 3.44 8.76
CA ILE A 195 11.12 2.86 8.04
C ILE A 195 11.36 3.69 6.78
N ILE A 196 12.59 4.13 6.57
CA ILE A 196 13.00 4.77 5.32
C ILE A 196 13.49 3.70 4.36
N PHE A 197 12.88 3.63 3.18
CA PHE A 197 13.17 2.61 2.16
C PHE A 197 14.64 2.57 1.77
N GLU A 198 15.29 3.72 1.62
CA GLU A 198 16.69 3.85 1.26
C GLU A 198 17.59 3.26 2.35
N GLU A 199 17.27 3.46 3.63
CA GLU A 199 17.98 2.84 4.75
C GLU A 199 17.71 1.32 4.78
N PHE A 200 16.47 0.91 4.62
CA PHE A 200 16.09 -0.51 4.53
C PHE A 200 16.89 -1.26 3.47
N VAL A 201 16.98 -0.71 2.26
CA VAL A 201 17.74 -1.35 1.16
C VAL A 201 19.24 -1.36 1.42
N SER A 202 19.78 -0.34 2.08
CA SER A 202 21.22 -0.28 2.41
C SER A 202 21.62 -1.25 3.51
N ASN A 203 20.74 -1.54 4.46
CA ASN A 203 20.99 -2.46 5.57
C ASN A 203 19.71 -3.19 6.01
N VAL A 204 19.34 -4.20 5.23
CA VAL A 204 18.11 -4.98 5.47
C VAL A 204 18.12 -5.64 6.85
N GLN A 205 19.26 -6.25 7.24
CA GLN A 205 19.37 -6.97 8.52
C GLN A 205 19.12 -6.05 9.72
N LYS A 206 19.73 -4.84 9.71
CA LYS A 206 19.51 -3.86 10.78
C LYS A 206 18.04 -3.49 10.91
N THR A 207 17.41 -3.15 9.78
CA THR A 207 15.98 -2.76 9.79
C THR A 207 15.08 -3.89 10.25
N VAL A 208 15.35 -5.13 9.83
CA VAL A 208 14.56 -6.30 10.25
C VAL A 208 14.73 -6.55 11.76
N ASN A 209 15.93 -6.44 12.30
CA ASN A 209 16.16 -6.54 13.75
C ASN A 209 15.35 -5.49 14.51
N GLU A 210 15.40 -4.23 14.08
CA GLU A 210 14.65 -3.14 14.69
C GLU A 210 13.12 -3.35 14.61
N VAL A 211 12.61 -3.98 13.55
CA VAL A 211 11.20 -4.33 13.43
C VAL A 211 10.85 -5.48 14.37
N CYS A 212 11.68 -6.51 14.48
CA CYS A 212 11.48 -7.60 15.44
C CYS A 212 11.45 -7.08 16.88
N ASP A 213 12.39 -6.21 17.25
CA ASP A 213 12.42 -5.55 18.57
C ASP A 213 11.15 -4.73 18.81
N PHE A 214 10.73 -3.93 17.83
CA PHE A 214 9.49 -3.16 17.90
C PHE A 214 8.27 -4.05 18.09
N LEU A 215 8.21 -5.19 17.43
CA LEU A 215 7.13 -6.17 17.59
C LEU A 215 7.21 -6.93 18.93
N GLY A 216 8.34 -6.90 19.63
CA GLY A 216 8.57 -7.60 20.91
C GLY A 216 9.02 -9.04 20.71
N LEU A 217 9.59 -9.38 19.58
CA LEU A 217 10.17 -10.69 19.29
C LEU A 217 11.58 -10.79 19.87
N LYS A 218 11.89 -11.96 20.47
CA LYS A 218 13.21 -12.21 21.06
C LYS A 218 14.29 -12.58 20.05
N GLU A 219 13.86 -13.20 18.96
CA GLU A 219 14.74 -13.65 17.87
C GLU A 219 14.52 -12.79 16.65
N SER A 220 15.53 -12.63 15.82
CA SER A 220 15.45 -11.94 14.54
C SER A 220 15.62 -12.94 13.40
N ILE A 221 15.31 -12.49 12.19
CA ILE A 221 15.40 -13.27 10.96
C ILE A 221 16.80 -13.07 10.38
N ASP A 222 17.49 -14.17 10.02
CA ASP A 222 18.71 -14.09 9.18
C ASP A 222 18.29 -13.84 7.71
N VAL A 223 18.55 -12.63 7.23
CA VAL A 223 18.21 -12.23 5.86
C VAL A 223 19.25 -12.59 4.81
N SER A 224 20.37 -13.24 5.20
CA SER A 224 21.47 -13.56 4.30
C SER A 224 21.08 -14.47 3.11
N GLN A 225 20.05 -15.30 3.32
CA GLN A 225 19.51 -16.23 2.31
C GLN A 225 18.23 -15.74 1.62
N THR A 226 17.77 -14.55 1.98
CA THR A 226 16.49 -14.01 1.47
C THR A 226 16.74 -13.20 0.19
N ASP A 227 15.97 -13.47 -0.88
CA ASP A 227 15.94 -12.59 -2.06
C ASP A 227 15.21 -11.29 -1.69
N THR A 228 15.99 -10.29 -1.27
CA THR A 228 15.47 -8.98 -0.86
C THR A 228 14.99 -8.12 -2.04
N HIS A 229 15.27 -8.53 -3.28
CA HIS A 229 14.90 -7.81 -4.51
C HIS A 229 13.69 -8.41 -5.23
N ILE A 230 12.58 -8.59 -4.51
CA ILE A 230 11.37 -9.24 -5.03
C ILE A 230 10.76 -8.49 -6.24
N ASN A 231 10.89 -7.16 -6.29
CA ASN A 231 10.28 -6.34 -7.34
C ASN A 231 11.30 -5.67 -8.26
N LYS A 232 11.74 -6.37 -9.31
CA LYS A 232 12.57 -5.80 -10.38
C LYS A 232 11.80 -4.75 -11.18
N ALA A 233 12.50 -3.70 -11.65
CA ALA A 233 11.92 -2.73 -12.56
C ALA A 233 11.59 -3.39 -13.91
N LEU A 234 10.31 -3.49 -14.24
CA LEU A 234 9.85 -3.94 -15.54
C LEU A 234 9.47 -2.74 -16.39
N VAL A 235 10.10 -2.62 -17.55
CA VAL A 235 9.96 -1.49 -18.47
C VAL A 235 9.58 -2.01 -19.84
N PRO A 236 8.61 -1.41 -20.54
CA PRO A 236 8.29 -1.82 -21.90
C PRO A 236 9.42 -1.46 -22.88
N ARG A 237 9.67 -2.33 -23.84
CA ARG A 237 10.57 -2.08 -24.98
C ARG A 237 10.06 -0.92 -25.83
N ASN A 238 8.72 -0.87 -25.99
CA ASN A 238 8.04 0.22 -26.67
C ASN A 238 6.91 0.77 -25.78
N LEU A 239 7.15 1.95 -25.18
CA LEU A 239 6.19 2.57 -24.27
C LEU A 239 4.91 3.00 -25.00
N LYS A 240 4.98 3.59 -26.20
CA LYS A 240 3.80 4.04 -26.96
C LYS A 240 2.87 2.86 -27.26
N LEU A 241 3.44 1.74 -27.69
CA LEU A 241 2.68 0.52 -27.96
C LEU A 241 2.06 -0.03 -26.66
N GLN A 242 2.78 0.00 -25.53
CA GLN A 242 2.24 -0.40 -24.23
C GLN A 242 1.06 0.46 -23.81
N LEU A 243 1.17 1.77 -23.92
CA LEU A 243 0.09 2.70 -23.55
C LEU A 243 -1.15 2.53 -24.43
N LEU A 244 -0.96 2.33 -25.75
CA LEU A 244 -2.05 2.01 -26.67
C LEU A 244 -2.74 0.68 -26.28
N PHE A 245 -1.96 -0.36 -26.03
CA PHE A 245 -2.48 -1.65 -25.58
C PHE A 245 -3.22 -1.54 -24.24
N ASN A 246 -2.68 -0.77 -23.30
CA ASN A 246 -3.33 -0.47 -22.03
C ASN A 246 -4.68 0.23 -22.22
N SER A 247 -4.80 1.16 -23.18
CA SER A 247 -6.05 1.87 -23.44
C SER A 247 -7.16 0.93 -23.92
N ILE A 248 -6.82 -0.10 -24.69
CA ILE A 248 -7.76 -1.13 -25.17
C ILE A 248 -8.18 -2.05 -24.02
N LEU A 249 -7.27 -2.42 -23.13
CA LEU A 249 -7.51 -3.41 -22.07
C LEU A 249 -8.01 -2.81 -20.75
N LYS A 250 -7.81 -1.51 -20.52
CA LYS A 250 -8.01 -0.82 -19.24
C LYS A 250 -9.32 -1.17 -18.55
N THR A 251 -10.42 -1.18 -19.28
CA THR A 251 -11.75 -1.43 -18.71
C THR A 251 -12.06 -2.91 -18.47
N ASN A 252 -11.30 -3.82 -19.08
CA ASN A 252 -11.65 -5.21 -19.13
C ASN A 252 -10.81 -6.12 -18.24
N ILE A 253 -9.58 -5.72 -17.86
CA ILE A 253 -8.66 -6.61 -17.15
C ILE A 253 -8.24 -6.09 -15.78
N SER A 254 -7.73 -4.86 -15.68
CA SER A 254 -7.07 -4.44 -14.44
C SER A 254 -8.02 -4.27 -13.26
N GLY A 255 -9.19 -3.67 -13.47
CA GLY A 255 -10.17 -3.45 -12.42
C GLY A 255 -10.79 -4.75 -11.90
N ARG A 256 -11.23 -5.63 -12.81
CA ARG A 256 -11.90 -6.88 -12.43
C ARG A 256 -10.99 -7.87 -11.71
N LYS A 257 -9.69 -7.92 -12.04
CA LYS A 257 -8.74 -8.79 -11.35
C LYS A 257 -8.55 -8.40 -9.88
N TYR A 258 -8.54 -7.11 -9.59
CA TYR A 258 -8.46 -6.62 -8.19
C TYR A 258 -9.73 -6.92 -7.41
N MET A 259 -10.90 -6.74 -8.02
CA MET A 259 -12.18 -6.98 -7.34
C MET A 259 -12.37 -8.43 -6.87
N SER A 260 -11.87 -9.42 -7.63
CA SER A 260 -12.18 -10.83 -7.36
C SER A 260 -11.55 -11.41 -6.10
N HIS A 261 -10.51 -10.78 -5.56
CA HIS A 261 -9.75 -11.32 -4.42
C HIS A 261 -9.92 -10.51 -3.12
N HIS A 262 -10.42 -9.27 -3.22
CA HIS A 262 -10.34 -8.30 -2.15
C HIS A 262 -11.70 -7.84 -1.60
N LEU A 263 -12.81 -8.34 -2.13
CA LEU A 263 -14.12 -7.86 -1.72
C LEU A 263 -14.97 -8.99 -1.13
N PRO A 264 -15.78 -8.69 -0.10
CA PRO A 264 -16.80 -9.62 0.39
C PRO A 264 -17.71 -10.04 -0.77
N ASN A 265 -18.06 -11.32 -0.84
CA ASN A 265 -19.00 -11.87 -1.85
C ASN A 265 -18.59 -11.72 -3.32
N SER A 266 -17.32 -11.39 -3.63
CA SER A 266 -16.83 -11.36 -5.00
C SER A 266 -16.70 -12.75 -5.59
N ASN A 267 -17.28 -12.97 -6.79
CA ASN A 267 -17.15 -14.24 -7.50
C ASN A 267 -16.04 -14.14 -8.55
N PRO A 268 -14.91 -14.90 -8.41
CA PRO A 268 -13.77 -14.84 -9.32
C PRO A 268 -14.03 -15.41 -10.73
N GLU A 269 -15.15 -16.11 -10.95
CA GLU A 269 -15.39 -16.86 -12.20
C GLU A 269 -15.73 -15.98 -13.42
N ASN A 270 -15.97 -14.69 -13.25
CA ASN A 270 -16.40 -13.79 -14.33
C ASN A 270 -15.26 -13.13 -15.13
N TYR A 271 -14.06 -13.70 -15.12
CA TYR A 271 -12.89 -13.13 -15.82
C TYR A 271 -12.81 -13.57 -17.28
N PRO A 272 -12.68 -12.68 -18.28
CA PRO A 272 -12.50 -13.09 -19.67
C PRO A 272 -11.10 -13.68 -19.88
N TYR A 273 -11.01 -15.02 -19.80
CA TYR A 273 -9.78 -15.80 -19.89
C TYR A 273 -8.95 -15.48 -21.14
N ARG A 274 -9.59 -15.27 -22.31
CA ARG A 274 -8.90 -14.96 -23.57
C ARG A 274 -8.14 -13.64 -23.53
N LEU A 275 -8.71 -12.59 -22.93
CA LEU A 275 -8.03 -11.30 -22.77
C LEU A 275 -6.85 -11.39 -21.79
N SER A 276 -6.95 -12.25 -20.78
CA SER A 276 -5.86 -12.51 -19.84
C SER A 276 -4.66 -13.19 -20.51
N LEU A 277 -4.89 -14.15 -21.43
CA LEU A 277 -3.83 -14.80 -22.20
C LEU A 277 -3.15 -13.83 -23.18
N MET A 278 -3.93 -13.02 -23.89
CA MET A 278 -3.39 -12.01 -24.82
C MET A 278 -2.54 -10.98 -24.06
N ASN A 279 -2.99 -10.53 -22.88
CA ASN A 279 -2.22 -9.62 -22.03
C ASN A 279 -0.91 -10.28 -21.55
N ARG A 280 -0.97 -11.53 -21.09
CA ARG A 280 0.22 -12.29 -20.66
C ARG A 280 1.25 -12.40 -21.78
N TRP A 281 0.80 -12.81 -22.97
CA TRP A 281 1.66 -12.92 -24.16
C TRP A 281 2.29 -11.55 -24.50
N PHE A 282 1.48 -10.50 -24.57
CA PHE A 282 1.97 -9.17 -24.91
C PHE A 282 2.98 -8.66 -23.88
N GLN A 283 2.73 -8.86 -22.59
CA GLN A 283 3.66 -8.48 -21.52
C GLN A 283 4.98 -9.26 -21.63
N GLN A 284 4.95 -10.55 -21.92
CA GLN A 284 6.17 -11.35 -22.12
C GLN A 284 7.04 -10.83 -23.26
N VAL A 285 6.43 -10.37 -24.34
CA VAL A 285 7.15 -9.85 -25.51
C VAL A 285 7.65 -8.42 -25.29
N ASN A 286 6.84 -7.57 -24.69
CA ASN A 286 7.11 -6.13 -24.61
C ASN A 286 7.80 -5.68 -23.31
N LEU A 287 7.60 -6.37 -22.17
CA LEU A 287 8.25 -6.01 -20.92
C LEU A 287 9.65 -6.62 -20.80
N THR A 288 10.59 -5.84 -20.32
CA THR A 288 11.96 -6.27 -20.04
C THR A 288 12.38 -5.83 -18.63
N SER A 289 13.17 -6.67 -17.98
CA SER A 289 13.74 -6.33 -16.69
C SER A 289 14.94 -5.39 -16.88
N LYS A 290 14.96 -4.30 -16.14
CA LYS A 290 16.07 -3.35 -16.08
C LYS A 290 16.47 -3.11 -14.63
N LYS A 291 17.72 -2.65 -14.41
CA LYS A 291 18.15 -2.23 -13.07
C LYS A 291 17.40 -0.99 -12.61
N GLU A 292 17.17 -0.04 -13.53
CA GLU A 292 16.54 1.24 -13.25
C GLU A 292 15.49 1.60 -14.29
N TYR A 293 14.57 2.46 -13.92
CA TYR A 293 13.63 3.06 -14.85
C TYR A 293 14.34 4.07 -15.78
N PRO A 294 13.80 4.34 -16.99
CA PRO A 294 14.30 5.42 -17.83
C PRO A 294 14.35 6.75 -17.06
N PRO A 295 15.32 7.63 -17.34
CA PRO A 295 15.41 8.91 -16.66
C PRO A 295 14.16 9.76 -16.88
N MET A 296 13.72 10.44 -15.83
CA MET A 296 12.66 11.45 -15.88
C MET A 296 13.18 12.72 -16.57
N LYS A 297 12.33 13.46 -17.26
CA LYS A 297 12.69 14.77 -17.81
C LYS A 297 13.12 15.73 -16.70
N VAL A 298 14.12 16.54 -16.98
CA VAL A 298 14.71 17.45 -15.98
C VAL A 298 13.69 18.43 -15.43
N GLU A 299 12.87 19.02 -16.29
CA GLU A 299 11.84 19.99 -15.92
C GLU A 299 10.77 19.35 -15.03
N THR A 300 10.36 18.12 -15.35
CA THR A 300 9.38 17.36 -14.56
C THR A 300 9.95 17.02 -13.19
N ARG A 301 11.22 16.63 -13.14
CA ARG A 301 11.93 16.36 -11.88
C ARG A 301 11.96 17.60 -10.99
N GLN A 302 12.41 18.75 -11.51
CA GLN A 302 12.50 20.00 -10.76
C GLN A 302 11.14 20.46 -10.22
N PHE A 303 10.10 20.35 -11.05
CA PHE A 303 8.72 20.64 -10.62
C PHE A 303 8.29 19.76 -9.43
N LEU A 304 8.49 18.46 -9.55
CA LEU A 304 8.07 17.52 -8.50
C LEU A 304 8.91 17.63 -7.23
N GLU A 305 10.22 17.88 -7.33
CA GLU A 305 11.08 18.14 -6.17
C GLU A 305 10.58 19.35 -5.38
N GLY A 306 10.26 20.46 -6.06
CA GLY A 306 9.70 21.66 -5.41
C GLY A 306 8.34 21.40 -4.77
N LEU A 307 7.46 20.66 -5.45
CA LEU A 307 6.15 20.27 -4.93
C LEU A 307 6.29 19.39 -3.67
N PHE A 308 7.12 18.35 -3.73
CA PHE A 308 7.27 17.42 -2.60
C PHE A 308 8.00 18.05 -1.42
N PHE A 309 8.97 18.92 -1.65
CA PHE A 309 9.54 19.73 -0.57
C PHE A 309 8.47 20.53 0.15
N THR A 310 7.65 21.27 -0.60
CA THR A 310 6.59 22.11 -0.01
C THR A 310 5.57 21.28 0.78
N LYS A 311 5.16 20.12 0.25
CA LYS A 311 4.14 19.26 0.87
C LYS A 311 4.64 18.45 2.05
N ASN A 312 5.95 18.19 2.13
CA ASN A 312 6.57 17.44 3.21
C ASN A 312 7.45 18.30 4.14
N LYS A 313 7.44 19.63 3.99
CA LYS A 313 8.23 20.53 4.84
C LYS A 313 7.92 20.28 6.31
N GLY A 314 8.98 20.10 7.15
CA GLY A 314 8.89 19.75 8.57
C GLY A 314 8.54 18.27 8.83
N LEU A 315 8.60 17.40 7.80
CA LEU A 315 8.43 15.96 7.99
C LEU A 315 9.58 15.36 8.80
N SER A 316 10.82 15.81 8.58
CA SER A 316 12.01 15.38 9.34
C SER A 316 11.81 15.57 10.85
N ASP A 317 11.32 16.73 11.26
CA ASP A 317 11.02 17.05 12.67
C ASP A 317 9.87 16.19 13.21
N LEU A 318 8.80 16.04 12.40
CA LEU A 318 7.63 15.27 12.80
C LEU A 318 7.96 13.81 13.12
N ILE A 319 8.86 13.20 12.34
CA ILE A 319 9.22 11.78 12.50
C ILE A 319 10.50 11.56 13.28
N GLY A 320 11.28 12.62 13.56
CA GLY A 320 12.57 12.53 14.25
C GLY A 320 13.69 11.89 13.42
N ILE A 321 13.60 11.94 12.07
CA ILE A 321 14.59 11.36 11.15
C ILE A 321 15.02 12.44 10.15
N CYS A 322 16.34 12.68 10.03
CA CYS A 322 16.88 13.63 9.05
C CYS A 322 16.74 13.07 7.63
N LEU A 323 15.67 13.45 6.94
CA LEU A 323 15.36 12.94 5.59
C LEU A 323 16.29 13.47 4.50
N GLY A 324 16.92 14.62 4.71
CA GLY A 324 17.89 15.17 3.76
C GLY A 324 19.10 14.26 3.48
N GLN A 325 19.37 13.29 4.36
CA GLN A 325 20.40 12.26 4.13
C GLN A 325 20.00 11.23 3.05
N PHE A 326 18.71 11.04 2.85
CA PHE A 326 18.14 10.00 1.98
C PHE A 326 17.47 10.60 0.74
N TRP A 327 16.83 11.75 0.87
CA TRP A 327 15.97 12.33 -0.17
C TRP A 327 16.50 13.68 -0.64
N PRO A 328 16.96 13.78 -1.91
CA PRO A 328 17.50 15.04 -2.44
C PRO A 328 16.54 16.23 -2.33
N CYS A 329 15.22 15.99 -2.48
CA CYS A 329 14.22 17.05 -2.34
C CYS A 329 14.06 17.59 -0.92
N MET A 330 14.56 16.88 0.12
CA MET A 330 14.44 17.27 1.54
C MET A 330 15.75 17.77 2.15
N GLN A 331 16.79 18.06 1.36
CA GLN A 331 18.08 18.55 1.87
C GLN A 331 18.01 19.93 2.55
N LYS A 332 16.91 20.65 2.39
CA LYS A 332 16.69 21.99 2.96
C LYS A 332 15.58 21.99 4.03
N ASP A 333 15.12 20.82 4.47
CA ASP A 333 14.07 20.66 5.51
C ASP A 333 14.64 20.82 6.92
#